data_5ea5ada4e9168620898975131d0bb072
#
_entry.id   5ea5ada4e9168620898975131d0bb072
#
_cell.length_a   1.000
_cell.length_b   1.000
_cell.length_c   1.000
_cell.angle_alpha   90.00
_cell.angle_beta   90.00
_cell.angle_gamma   90.00
#
_symmetry.space_group_name_H-M   'P 1'
#
loop_
_entity.id
_entity.type
_entity.pdbx_description
1 polymer ?
#
loop_
_entity_poly.entity_id
_entity_poly.type
_entity_poly.pdbx_seq_one_letter_code
_entity_poly.pdbx_strand_id
1 'polypeptide(L)'
;MASMAEKWEELSGKNNWEGLLNPLDLDLRKYIIQYGELAQATYDTFITETKSKNAGASRYSMENLFTKGGLDPLKYRVTKFFYATASIPLPGGILVRSLSREAWSKESNFMGYIAVATDEGKVALGRRDIVINWRGTIQNLEWVNDLQFLLIPGPKVFGDEGLLQPLVHHGFYNIYTTSSTRSQFNQTSARDQVIEEVKRLVEEYKHEEVSITVTGHSLGASLATLNAVDIAYNGINKSSNGKEFLVTAFPFASPKVGDLNFQKAFSKLKSLRVLRIHNLLDIVPKYPPIGYFDVGEELLIDTTKSPYVKPPGEPVSWHLLEPYLHGVAGTQGLGPLASFKLEVNRDISLVNKQWNILKDEYCIPGLWWVEKNKGMVQQEDGSWLLLDRDEYDF
;
A
#
# COMPACT_ATOMS: atom_id res chain seq x y z
N MET A 1 -6.83 20.68 -23.11
CA MET A 1 -6.07 20.35 -21.88
C MET A 1 -5.34 19.04 -22.14
N ALA A 2 -4.08 18.93 -21.71
CA ALA A 2 -3.35 17.67 -21.81
C ALA A 2 -4.03 16.57 -21.00
N SER A 3 -4.04 15.33 -21.51
CA SER A 3 -4.62 14.19 -20.80
C SER A 3 -3.77 13.78 -19.60
N MET A 4 -4.32 12.99 -18.66
CA MET A 4 -3.51 12.42 -17.56
C MET A 4 -2.34 11.58 -18.09
N ALA A 5 -2.53 10.90 -19.22
CA ALA A 5 -1.48 10.14 -19.89
C ALA A 5 -0.32 11.03 -20.36
N GLU A 6 -0.58 12.22 -20.85
CA GLU A 6 0.46 13.18 -21.28
C GLU A 6 1.19 13.86 -20.12
N LYS A 7 0.54 13.92 -18.92
CA LYS A 7 1.07 14.52 -17.70
C LYS A 7 1.68 13.50 -16.72
N TRP A 8 1.80 12.24 -17.09
CA TRP A 8 2.14 11.20 -16.13
C TRP A 8 3.45 11.44 -15.36
N GLU A 9 4.48 12.02 -16.00
CA GLU A 9 5.75 12.33 -15.32
C GLU A 9 5.56 13.39 -14.23
N GLU A 10 4.76 14.44 -14.52
CA GLU A 10 4.45 15.51 -13.58
C GLU A 10 3.63 14.97 -12.41
N LEU A 11 2.60 14.17 -12.70
CA LEU A 11 1.77 13.50 -11.68
C LEU A 11 2.57 12.46 -10.86
N SER A 12 3.62 11.88 -11.43
CA SER A 12 4.57 11.01 -10.73
C SER A 12 5.67 11.79 -9.98
N GLY A 13 5.59 13.12 -9.94
CA GLY A 13 6.48 13.96 -9.14
C GLY A 13 7.81 14.30 -9.78
N LYS A 14 7.94 14.28 -11.12
CA LYS A 14 9.17 14.69 -11.82
C LYS A 14 9.74 15.99 -11.26
N ASN A 15 8.86 16.97 -10.94
CA ASN A 15 9.18 18.27 -10.36
C ASN A 15 8.76 18.38 -8.88
N ASN A 16 8.78 17.29 -8.10
CA ASN A 16 8.35 17.26 -6.69
C ASN A 16 6.92 17.80 -6.46
N TRP A 17 6.03 17.62 -7.44
CA TRP A 17 4.63 18.12 -7.41
C TRP A 17 4.49 19.61 -7.18
N GLU A 18 5.51 20.41 -7.55
CA GLU A 18 5.45 21.87 -7.43
C GLU A 18 4.22 22.43 -8.16
N GLY A 19 3.43 23.25 -7.45
CA GLY A 19 2.19 23.84 -7.97
C GLY A 19 0.98 22.90 -8.01
N LEU A 20 1.11 21.60 -7.69
CA LEU A 20 0.01 20.63 -7.72
C LEU A 20 -0.60 20.32 -6.35
N LEU A 21 0.09 20.64 -5.24
CA LEU A 21 -0.34 20.24 -3.89
C LEU A 21 -1.28 21.26 -3.23
N ASN A 22 -1.17 22.55 -3.59
CA ASN A 22 -1.98 23.59 -2.99
C ASN A 22 -2.31 24.73 -4.00
N PRO A 23 -3.56 24.81 -4.48
CA PRO A 23 -4.65 23.87 -4.28
C PRO A 23 -4.32 22.50 -4.89
N LEU A 24 -4.85 21.43 -4.29
CA LEU A 24 -4.59 20.08 -4.81
C LEU A 24 -5.21 19.91 -6.20
N ASP A 25 -4.36 19.62 -7.19
CA ASP A 25 -4.76 19.48 -8.59
C ASP A 25 -5.73 18.29 -8.79
N LEU A 26 -6.70 18.44 -9.68
CA LEU A 26 -7.75 17.45 -9.93
C LEU A 26 -7.20 16.15 -10.53
N ASP A 27 -6.27 16.24 -11.48
CA ASP A 27 -5.68 15.07 -12.10
C ASP A 27 -4.77 14.32 -11.09
N LEU A 28 -4.06 15.08 -10.23
CA LEU A 28 -3.27 14.49 -9.15
C LEU A 28 -4.14 13.79 -8.12
N ARG A 29 -5.34 14.33 -7.76
CA ARG A 29 -6.31 13.63 -6.89
C ARG A 29 -6.69 12.26 -7.45
N LYS A 30 -7.09 12.22 -8.73
CA LYS A 30 -7.47 10.97 -9.42
C LYS A 30 -6.31 9.99 -9.47
N TYR A 31 -5.11 10.50 -9.71
CA TYR A 31 -3.88 9.71 -9.78
C TYR A 31 -3.54 9.06 -8.43
N ILE A 32 -3.57 9.82 -7.34
CA ILE A 32 -3.36 9.31 -5.97
C ILE A 32 -4.43 8.29 -5.60
N ILE A 33 -5.72 8.58 -5.88
CA ILE A 33 -6.84 7.67 -5.58
C ILE A 33 -6.65 6.34 -6.30
N GLN A 34 -6.25 6.33 -7.57
CA GLN A 34 -5.99 5.10 -8.32
C GLN A 34 -4.98 4.19 -7.59
N TYR A 35 -3.86 4.74 -7.12
CA TYR A 35 -2.86 3.94 -6.38
C TYR A 35 -3.33 3.55 -4.98
N GLY A 36 -4.14 4.37 -4.35
CA GLY A 36 -4.78 4.01 -3.08
C GLY A 36 -5.77 2.84 -3.23
N GLU A 37 -6.54 2.80 -4.30
CA GLU A 37 -7.44 1.67 -4.60
C GLU A 37 -6.66 0.37 -4.88
N LEU A 38 -5.53 0.45 -5.58
CA LEU A 38 -4.63 -0.69 -5.75
C LEU A 38 -4.05 -1.16 -4.41
N ALA A 39 -3.69 -0.24 -3.51
CA ALA A 39 -3.27 -0.58 -2.15
C ALA A 39 -4.42 -1.19 -1.33
N GLN A 40 -5.65 -0.67 -1.44
CA GLN A 40 -6.83 -1.21 -0.76
C GLN A 40 -7.12 -2.67 -1.17
N ALA A 41 -6.87 -3.03 -2.42
CA ALA A 41 -7.04 -4.40 -2.90
C ALA A 41 -6.20 -5.42 -2.12
N THR A 42 -5.06 -5.02 -1.54
CA THR A 42 -4.25 -5.91 -0.70
C THR A 42 -4.97 -6.34 0.58
N TYR A 43 -5.87 -5.49 1.11
CA TYR A 43 -6.72 -5.81 2.26
C TYR A 43 -7.96 -6.60 1.85
N ASP A 44 -8.61 -6.17 0.76
CA ASP A 44 -9.87 -6.76 0.30
C ASP A 44 -9.71 -8.22 -0.12
N THR A 45 -8.54 -8.57 -0.59
CA THR A 45 -8.22 -9.93 -1.05
C THR A 45 -7.56 -10.79 0.03
N PHE A 46 -7.20 -10.24 1.18
CA PHE A 46 -6.51 -10.98 2.23
C PHE A 46 -7.48 -11.77 3.12
N ILE A 47 -7.15 -13.02 3.44
CA ILE A 47 -7.95 -13.90 4.30
C ILE A 47 -7.52 -13.73 5.75
N THR A 48 -8.38 -13.12 6.56
CA THR A 48 -8.14 -12.86 7.99
C THR A 48 -8.72 -13.90 8.92
N GLU A 49 -9.65 -14.73 8.46
CA GLU A 49 -10.32 -15.75 9.28
C GLU A 49 -9.34 -16.84 9.71
N THR A 50 -8.93 -16.80 10.97
CA THR A 50 -7.89 -17.70 11.52
C THR A 50 -8.31 -19.17 11.55
N LYS A 51 -9.59 -19.49 11.49
CA LYS A 51 -10.09 -20.88 11.40
C LYS A 51 -9.97 -21.46 10.01
N SER A 52 -9.86 -20.62 8.98
CA SER A 52 -9.64 -21.06 7.61
C SER A 52 -8.25 -21.68 7.45
N LYS A 53 -8.16 -22.77 6.71
CA LYS A 53 -6.87 -23.34 6.29
C LYS A 53 -6.06 -22.38 5.42
N ASN A 54 -6.73 -21.42 4.78
CA ASN A 54 -6.16 -20.44 3.88
C ASN A 54 -5.90 -19.07 4.55
N ALA A 55 -6.04 -18.96 5.89
CA ALA A 55 -5.74 -17.74 6.61
C ALA A 55 -4.31 -17.25 6.29
N GLY A 56 -4.16 -15.97 5.99
CA GLY A 56 -2.88 -15.39 5.60
C GLY A 56 -2.57 -15.44 4.09
N ALA A 57 -3.43 -16.05 3.27
CA ALA A 57 -3.30 -16.06 1.80
C ALA A 57 -4.09 -14.92 1.14
N SER A 58 -3.85 -14.71 -0.16
CA SER A 58 -4.79 -14.00 -1.03
C SER A 58 -6.01 -14.87 -1.28
N ARG A 59 -7.16 -14.24 -1.40
CA ARG A 59 -8.45 -14.89 -1.67
C ARG A 59 -8.63 -15.28 -3.13
N TYR A 60 -8.00 -14.54 -4.01
CA TYR A 60 -8.13 -14.67 -5.45
C TYR A 60 -6.77 -14.97 -6.08
N SER A 61 -6.80 -15.68 -7.21
CA SER A 61 -5.63 -15.88 -8.05
C SER A 61 -5.12 -14.57 -8.63
N MET A 62 -3.91 -14.57 -9.16
CA MET A 62 -3.32 -13.40 -9.82
C MET A 62 -4.19 -12.90 -11.00
N GLU A 63 -4.81 -13.83 -11.75
CA GLU A 63 -5.64 -13.51 -12.92
C GLU A 63 -6.95 -12.81 -12.51
N ASN A 64 -7.54 -13.21 -11.39
CA ASN A 64 -8.86 -12.79 -10.96
C ASN A 64 -8.84 -11.66 -9.91
N LEU A 65 -7.66 -11.28 -9.39
CA LEU A 65 -7.54 -10.32 -8.29
C LEU A 65 -8.27 -9.00 -8.59
N PHE A 66 -8.05 -8.42 -9.76
CA PHE A 66 -8.67 -7.14 -10.11
C PHE A 66 -10.17 -7.28 -10.38
N THR A 67 -10.56 -8.24 -11.19
CA THR A 67 -11.99 -8.46 -11.52
C THR A 67 -12.82 -8.74 -10.29
N LYS A 68 -12.36 -9.67 -9.43
CA LYS A 68 -13.08 -10.03 -8.19
C LYS A 68 -12.88 -9.01 -7.07
N GLY A 69 -11.81 -8.22 -7.11
CA GLY A 69 -11.55 -7.10 -6.21
C GLY A 69 -12.29 -5.81 -6.59
N GLY A 70 -13.05 -5.81 -7.70
CA GLY A 70 -13.81 -4.64 -8.16
C GLY A 70 -12.96 -3.55 -8.81
N LEU A 71 -11.77 -3.88 -9.28
CA LEU A 71 -10.88 -2.98 -10.02
C LEU A 71 -10.96 -3.25 -11.52
N ASP A 72 -10.52 -2.27 -12.31
CA ASP A 72 -10.48 -2.39 -13.77
C ASP A 72 -9.43 -3.44 -14.21
N PRO A 73 -9.86 -4.61 -14.71
CA PRO A 73 -8.94 -5.68 -15.11
C PRO A 73 -8.21 -5.38 -16.44
N LEU A 74 -8.66 -4.38 -17.20
CA LEU A 74 -8.05 -4.02 -18.47
C LEU A 74 -6.82 -3.13 -18.28
N LYS A 75 -6.72 -2.45 -17.14
CA LYS A 75 -5.64 -1.49 -16.89
C LYS A 75 -4.33 -2.14 -16.47
N TYR A 76 -4.39 -3.17 -15.62
CA TYR A 76 -3.22 -3.86 -15.09
C TYR A 76 -3.43 -5.37 -15.07
N ARG A 77 -2.32 -6.11 -15.18
CA ARG A 77 -2.28 -7.55 -14.87
C ARG A 77 -1.31 -7.81 -13.72
N VAL A 78 -1.69 -8.67 -12.79
CA VAL A 78 -0.81 -9.12 -11.70
C VAL A 78 0.24 -10.08 -12.27
N THR A 79 1.49 -9.88 -11.91
CA THR A 79 2.60 -10.71 -12.37
C THR A 79 3.22 -11.56 -11.27
N LYS A 80 3.09 -11.12 -10.02
CA LYS A 80 3.63 -11.85 -8.88
C LYS A 80 2.90 -11.50 -7.58
N PHE A 81 2.56 -12.50 -6.77
CA PHE A 81 2.32 -12.34 -5.34
C PHE A 81 3.64 -12.48 -4.61
N PHE A 82 3.82 -11.71 -3.54
CA PHE A 82 4.96 -11.85 -2.67
C PHE A 82 4.52 -12.01 -1.22
N TYR A 83 5.35 -12.75 -0.48
CA TYR A 83 5.04 -13.21 0.86
C TYR A 83 6.11 -12.74 1.83
N ALA A 84 5.71 -12.45 3.07
CA ALA A 84 6.62 -12.12 4.13
C ALA A 84 6.49 -13.06 5.32
N THR A 85 7.58 -13.18 6.05
CA THR A 85 7.69 -13.80 7.36
C THR A 85 8.50 -12.91 8.29
N ALA A 86 8.64 -13.28 9.54
CA ALA A 86 9.45 -12.55 10.50
C ALA A 86 10.26 -13.52 11.37
N SER A 87 11.45 -13.11 11.75
CA SER A 87 12.31 -13.84 12.69
C SER A 87 12.25 -13.29 14.12
N ILE A 88 11.52 -12.20 14.32
CA ILE A 88 11.26 -11.56 15.62
C ILE A 88 9.78 -11.64 15.96
N PRO A 89 9.39 -11.57 17.25
CA PRO A 89 8.01 -11.36 17.62
C PRO A 89 7.49 -10.06 17.01
N LEU A 90 6.32 -10.12 16.38
CA LEU A 90 5.63 -8.96 15.84
C LEU A 90 4.28 -8.81 16.55
N PRO A 91 3.77 -7.57 16.66
CA PRO A 91 2.39 -7.33 17.10
C PRO A 91 1.40 -8.16 16.29
N GLY A 92 0.29 -8.54 16.92
CA GLY A 92 -0.79 -9.24 16.22
C GLY A 92 -1.28 -8.48 14.98
N GLY A 93 -1.87 -9.19 14.01
CA GLY A 93 -2.43 -8.61 12.78
C GLY A 93 -1.42 -8.22 11.69
N ILE A 94 -0.12 -8.24 11.97
CA ILE A 94 0.92 -8.10 10.93
C ILE A 94 1.04 -9.41 10.15
N LEU A 95 1.20 -10.52 10.86
CA LEU A 95 1.17 -11.87 10.31
C LEU A 95 0.03 -12.66 10.95
N VAL A 96 -0.89 -13.16 10.12
CA VAL A 96 -2.00 -14.02 10.55
C VAL A 96 -1.55 -15.46 10.53
N ARG A 97 -1.89 -16.20 11.60
CA ARG A 97 -1.61 -17.64 11.69
C ARG A 97 -2.90 -18.43 11.69
N SER A 98 -3.01 -19.35 10.75
CA SER A 98 -4.12 -20.29 10.74
C SER A 98 -4.09 -21.22 11.95
N LEU A 99 -5.25 -21.44 12.56
CA LEU A 99 -5.48 -22.43 13.61
C LEU A 99 -5.77 -23.82 13.00
N SER A 100 -5.97 -23.91 11.70
CA SER A 100 -6.20 -25.17 10.99
C SER A 100 -4.94 -26.04 11.00
N ARG A 101 -5.14 -27.36 11.13
CA ARG A 101 -4.05 -28.34 10.96
C ARG A 101 -3.60 -28.44 9.50
N GLU A 102 -4.51 -28.14 8.57
CA GLU A 102 -4.29 -28.18 7.12
C GLU A 102 -3.89 -26.81 6.55
N ALA A 103 -3.32 -25.93 7.39
CA ALA A 103 -2.95 -24.60 6.95
C ALA A 103 -2.00 -24.62 5.75
N TRP A 104 -2.29 -23.83 4.73
CA TRP A 104 -1.47 -23.67 3.52
C TRP A 104 -0.06 -23.17 3.85
N SER A 105 0.05 -22.30 4.86
CA SER A 105 1.30 -21.82 5.46
C SER A 105 1.04 -21.44 6.92
N LYS A 106 2.04 -21.63 7.78
CA LYS A 106 2.03 -21.18 9.18
C LYS A 106 3.06 -20.10 9.44
N GLU A 107 4.03 -19.96 8.57
CA GLU A 107 5.18 -19.07 8.71
C GLU A 107 5.07 -17.81 7.88
N SER A 108 4.37 -17.87 6.75
CA SER A 108 4.35 -16.80 5.75
C SER A 108 2.94 -16.29 5.49
N ASN A 109 2.84 -15.00 5.18
CA ASN A 109 1.61 -14.36 4.75
C ASN A 109 1.78 -13.68 3.40
N PHE A 110 0.70 -13.61 2.63
CA PHE A 110 0.57 -12.70 1.50
C PHE A 110 0.83 -11.28 1.99
N MET A 111 1.84 -10.63 1.41
CA MET A 111 2.24 -9.29 1.82
C MET A 111 1.99 -8.26 0.75
N GLY A 112 1.59 -8.70 -0.43
CA GLY A 112 1.25 -7.82 -1.52
C GLY A 112 1.42 -8.47 -2.89
N TYR A 113 1.31 -7.63 -3.91
CA TYR A 113 1.43 -8.06 -5.29
C TYR A 113 2.15 -7.03 -6.16
N ILE A 114 2.71 -7.52 -7.26
CA ILE A 114 3.26 -6.71 -8.34
C ILE A 114 2.33 -6.86 -9.53
N ALA A 115 2.01 -5.73 -10.15
CA ALA A 115 1.25 -5.70 -11.38
C ALA A 115 1.94 -4.79 -12.41
N VAL A 116 1.66 -5.03 -13.68
CA VAL A 116 2.17 -4.21 -14.78
C VAL A 116 1.01 -3.77 -15.66
N ALA A 117 1.06 -2.54 -16.15
CA ALA A 117 0.06 -2.04 -17.09
C ALA A 117 -0.04 -2.97 -18.32
N THR A 118 -1.26 -3.30 -18.72
CA THR A 118 -1.53 -3.99 -19.99
C THR A 118 -1.23 -3.07 -21.17
N ASP A 119 -1.45 -3.51 -22.41
CA ASP A 119 -1.30 -2.61 -23.55
C ASP A 119 -2.38 -1.53 -23.57
N GLU A 120 -3.61 -1.87 -23.20
CA GLU A 120 -4.70 -0.92 -22.98
C GLU A 120 -4.38 0.04 -21.80
N GLY A 121 -3.87 -0.52 -20.71
CA GLY A 121 -3.43 0.26 -19.57
C GLY A 121 -2.29 1.21 -19.89
N LYS A 122 -1.32 0.78 -20.70
CA LYS A 122 -0.22 1.63 -21.20
C LYS A 122 -0.76 2.83 -21.97
N VAL A 123 -1.72 2.63 -22.85
CA VAL A 123 -2.35 3.73 -23.61
C VAL A 123 -3.06 4.70 -22.65
N ALA A 124 -3.84 4.18 -21.70
CA ALA A 124 -4.59 4.99 -20.74
C ALA A 124 -3.69 5.77 -19.77
N LEU A 125 -2.51 5.23 -19.43
CA LEU A 125 -1.56 5.78 -18.47
C LEU A 125 -0.42 6.59 -19.11
N GLY A 126 -0.24 6.49 -20.43
CA GLY A 126 0.85 7.11 -21.17
C GLY A 126 2.21 6.42 -21.03
N ARG A 127 2.29 5.31 -20.29
CA ARG A 127 3.52 4.53 -20.07
C ARG A 127 3.22 3.13 -19.57
N ARG A 128 4.20 2.24 -19.63
CA ARG A 128 4.19 0.94 -18.95
C ARG A 128 4.49 1.16 -17.47
N ASP A 129 3.47 1.13 -16.63
CA ASP A 129 3.60 1.30 -15.20
C ASP A 129 3.75 -0.05 -14.50
N ILE A 130 4.85 -0.24 -13.77
CA ILE A 130 5.08 -1.38 -12.88
C ILE A 130 4.66 -0.93 -11.49
N VAL A 131 3.63 -1.55 -10.91
CA VAL A 131 3.12 -1.14 -9.61
C VAL A 131 3.33 -2.23 -8.56
N ILE A 132 3.86 -1.83 -7.41
CA ILE A 132 4.15 -2.69 -6.26
C ILE A 132 3.26 -2.25 -5.11
N ASN A 133 2.41 -3.16 -4.64
CA ASN A 133 1.40 -2.86 -3.63
C ASN A 133 1.69 -3.66 -2.35
N TRP A 134 2.04 -2.95 -1.26
CA TRP A 134 2.36 -3.54 0.03
C TRP A 134 1.15 -3.51 0.97
N ARG A 135 0.78 -4.67 1.52
CA ARG A 135 -0.28 -4.80 2.52
C ARG A 135 0.20 -4.28 3.88
N GLY A 136 -0.66 -3.54 4.56
CA GLY A 136 -0.46 -3.14 5.95
C GLY A 136 -0.93 -4.17 6.96
N THR A 137 -1.04 -3.77 8.23
CA THR A 137 -1.64 -4.59 9.29
C THR A 137 -3.16 -4.59 9.18
N ILE A 138 -3.76 -5.71 9.59
CA ILE A 138 -5.23 -5.86 9.64
C ILE A 138 -5.83 -5.51 11.00
N GLN A 139 -5.01 -5.22 12.01
CA GLN A 139 -5.46 -4.83 13.33
C GLN A 139 -5.56 -3.31 13.48
N ASN A 140 -6.41 -2.90 14.42
CA ASN A 140 -6.54 -1.53 14.87
C ASN A 140 -5.21 -0.98 15.42
N LEU A 141 -5.15 0.33 15.67
CA LEU A 141 -3.94 1.12 16.01
C LEU A 141 -3.12 0.62 17.22
N GLU A 142 -3.56 -0.39 17.96
CA GLU A 142 -2.84 -0.96 19.12
C GLU A 142 -1.41 -1.40 18.79
N TRP A 143 -1.19 -1.89 17.55
CA TRP A 143 0.13 -2.32 17.10
C TRP A 143 1.19 -1.20 17.12
N VAL A 144 0.78 0.07 17.04
CA VAL A 144 1.71 1.22 17.07
C VAL A 144 2.41 1.31 18.43
N ASN A 145 1.70 0.99 19.51
CA ASN A 145 2.26 0.99 20.86
C ASN A 145 3.18 -0.23 21.11
N ASP A 146 2.92 -1.33 20.41
CA ASP A 146 3.64 -2.60 20.58
C ASP A 146 4.90 -2.69 19.71
N LEU A 147 5.07 -1.78 18.73
CA LEU A 147 6.28 -1.73 17.93
C LEU A 147 7.43 -1.14 18.74
N GLN A 148 8.48 -1.95 18.91
CA GLN A 148 9.75 -1.46 19.43
C GLN A 148 10.36 -0.50 18.40
N PHE A 149 10.54 0.76 18.78
CA PHE A 149 11.10 1.82 17.91
C PHE A 149 12.64 1.72 17.81
N LEU A 150 13.14 0.50 17.63
CA LEU A 150 14.57 0.24 17.51
C LEU A 150 15.05 0.53 16.10
N LEU A 151 16.07 1.37 15.99
CA LEU A 151 16.81 1.61 14.76
C LEU A 151 17.96 0.61 14.65
N ILE A 152 18.07 -0.04 13.51
CA ILE A 152 19.15 -0.99 13.21
C ILE A 152 19.78 -0.67 11.85
N PRO A 153 21.04 -1.05 11.62
CA PRO A 153 21.65 -1.00 10.29
C PRO A 153 20.84 -1.79 9.26
N GLY A 154 20.80 -1.27 8.01
CA GLY A 154 20.10 -1.90 6.89
C GLY A 154 21.02 -2.51 5.83
N PRO A 155 21.95 -3.46 6.15
CA PRO A 155 23.01 -3.88 5.23
C PRO A 155 22.50 -4.53 3.94
N LYS A 156 21.36 -5.20 3.96
CA LYS A 156 20.78 -5.77 2.72
C LYS A 156 20.31 -4.70 1.72
N VAL A 157 20.01 -3.48 2.20
CA VAL A 157 19.57 -2.35 1.37
C VAL A 157 20.73 -1.42 1.04
N PHE A 158 21.55 -1.07 2.05
CA PHE A 158 22.57 -0.02 1.93
C PHE A 158 24.02 -0.55 1.87
N GLY A 159 24.22 -1.85 1.95
CA GLY A 159 25.56 -2.41 2.11
C GLY A 159 26.13 -2.14 3.52
N ASP A 160 27.43 -2.26 3.65
CA ASP A 160 28.16 -1.94 4.90
C ASP A 160 28.89 -0.60 4.71
N GLU A 161 28.26 0.50 5.12
CA GLU A 161 28.80 1.87 5.02
C GLU A 161 29.47 2.35 6.32
N GLY A 162 29.72 1.46 7.28
CA GLY A 162 30.36 1.79 8.55
C GLY A 162 29.52 2.75 9.42
N LEU A 163 30.15 3.74 10.04
CA LEU A 163 29.51 4.65 11.01
C LEU A 163 28.44 5.58 10.42
N LEU A 164 28.40 5.77 9.12
CA LEU A 164 27.41 6.60 8.42
C LEU A 164 26.28 5.79 7.79
N GLN A 165 26.23 4.49 8.10
CA GLN A 165 25.21 3.59 7.59
C GLN A 165 23.79 4.08 7.94
N PRO A 166 22.86 4.14 6.97
CA PRO A 166 21.47 4.42 7.25
C PRO A 166 20.86 3.40 8.21
N LEU A 167 20.20 3.88 9.26
CA LEU A 167 19.46 3.05 10.18
C LEU A 167 17.98 3.03 9.79
N VAL A 168 17.37 1.85 9.89
CA VAL A 168 15.96 1.62 9.58
C VAL A 168 15.25 0.98 10.77
N HIS A 169 13.94 1.14 10.81
CA HIS A 169 13.09 0.54 11.84
C HIS A 169 13.20 -0.98 11.81
N HIS A 170 13.58 -1.58 12.93
CA HIS A 170 13.88 -3.02 13.06
C HIS A 170 12.73 -3.90 12.57
N GLY A 171 11.48 -3.60 12.98
CA GLY A 171 10.31 -4.39 12.59
C GLY A 171 10.08 -4.36 11.08
N PHE A 172 10.16 -3.19 10.44
CA PHE A 172 9.96 -3.07 9.00
C PHE A 172 11.07 -3.79 8.23
N TYR A 173 12.32 -3.58 8.64
CA TYR A 173 13.46 -4.25 8.02
C TYR A 173 13.38 -5.77 8.16
N ASN A 174 12.93 -6.27 9.33
CA ASN A 174 12.76 -7.70 9.56
C ASN A 174 11.70 -8.31 8.63
N ILE A 175 10.50 -7.70 8.52
CA ILE A 175 9.45 -8.16 7.61
C ILE A 175 9.94 -8.14 6.16
N TYR A 176 10.67 -7.10 5.78
CA TYR A 176 11.16 -6.89 4.43
C TYR A 176 12.23 -7.90 4.01
N THR A 177 13.15 -8.27 4.93
CA THR A 177 14.38 -9.00 4.60
C THR A 177 14.48 -10.41 5.17
N THR A 178 13.49 -10.89 5.94
CA THR A 178 13.54 -12.24 6.52
C THR A 178 13.10 -13.28 5.51
N SER A 179 13.86 -14.38 5.44
CA SER A 179 13.51 -15.61 4.74
C SER A 179 13.35 -16.77 5.72
N SER A 180 12.67 -17.84 5.33
CA SER A 180 12.49 -19.04 6.13
C SER A 180 12.51 -20.28 5.25
N THR A 181 13.43 -21.19 5.52
CA THR A 181 13.51 -22.49 4.84
C THR A 181 12.35 -23.42 5.18
N ARG A 182 11.58 -23.09 6.22
CA ARG A 182 10.38 -23.87 6.62
C ARG A 182 9.14 -23.55 5.80
N SER A 183 9.15 -22.43 5.06
CA SER A 183 8.05 -22.04 4.20
C SER A 183 8.47 -22.04 2.73
N GLN A 184 7.71 -22.73 1.90
CA GLN A 184 7.89 -22.70 0.43
C GLN A 184 7.65 -21.31 -0.17
N PHE A 185 6.94 -20.43 0.55
CA PHE A 185 6.59 -19.07 0.08
C PHE A 185 7.64 -18.02 0.46
N ASN A 186 8.55 -18.32 1.40
CA ASN A 186 9.59 -17.42 1.87
C ASN A 186 10.98 -18.07 1.92
N GLN A 187 11.30 -18.98 1.02
CA GLN A 187 12.67 -19.44 0.81
C GLN A 187 13.60 -18.26 0.48
N THR A 188 13.04 -17.24 -0.21
CA THR A 188 13.61 -15.90 -0.34
C THR A 188 12.78 -14.90 0.43
N SER A 189 13.37 -13.77 0.84
CA SER A 189 12.66 -12.72 1.56
C SER A 189 11.64 -12.01 0.67
N ALA A 190 10.69 -11.26 1.27
CA ALA A 190 9.77 -10.41 0.51
C ALA A 190 10.53 -9.42 -0.39
N ARG A 191 11.63 -8.84 0.13
CA ARG A 191 12.56 -8.01 -0.64
C ARG A 191 13.05 -8.70 -1.90
N ASP A 192 13.60 -9.89 -1.75
CA ASP A 192 14.23 -10.61 -2.87
C ASP A 192 13.17 -10.99 -3.92
N GLN A 193 11.97 -11.41 -3.49
CA GLN A 193 10.85 -11.71 -4.38
C GLN A 193 10.43 -10.49 -5.21
N VAL A 194 10.37 -9.31 -4.58
CA VAL A 194 10.01 -8.05 -5.26
C VAL A 194 11.12 -7.61 -6.20
N ILE A 195 12.38 -7.57 -5.74
CA ILE A 195 13.52 -7.11 -6.52
C ILE A 195 13.74 -7.99 -7.77
N GLU A 196 13.59 -9.30 -7.64
CA GLU A 196 13.70 -10.24 -8.76
C GLU A 196 12.67 -9.92 -9.86
N GLU A 197 11.40 -9.76 -9.46
CA GLU A 197 10.32 -9.49 -10.41
C GLU A 197 10.43 -8.11 -11.04
N VAL A 198 10.79 -7.07 -10.26
CA VAL A 198 11.00 -5.72 -10.80
C VAL A 198 12.13 -5.73 -11.83
N LYS A 199 13.27 -6.39 -11.56
CA LYS A 199 14.36 -6.54 -12.53
C LYS A 199 13.90 -7.22 -13.81
N ARG A 200 13.12 -8.28 -13.68
CA ARG A 200 12.55 -8.99 -14.85
C ARG A 200 11.68 -8.09 -15.70
N LEU A 201 10.76 -7.32 -15.07
CA LEU A 201 9.86 -6.41 -15.78
C LEU A 201 10.60 -5.20 -16.38
N VAL A 202 11.55 -4.62 -15.66
CA VAL A 202 12.40 -3.54 -16.17
C VAL A 202 13.15 -3.97 -17.43
N GLU A 203 13.66 -5.19 -17.45
CA GLU A 203 14.35 -5.74 -18.62
C GLU A 203 13.39 -6.11 -19.76
N GLU A 204 12.22 -6.68 -19.43
CA GLU A 204 11.18 -7.03 -20.42
C GLU A 204 10.71 -5.79 -21.18
N TYR A 205 10.51 -4.67 -20.49
CA TYR A 205 9.96 -3.45 -21.09
C TYR A 205 10.99 -2.34 -21.34
N LYS A 206 12.29 -2.67 -21.38
CA LYS A 206 13.39 -1.67 -21.50
C LYS A 206 13.33 -0.77 -22.74
N HIS A 207 12.58 -1.15 -23.75
CA HIS A 207 12.40 -0.37 -25.00
C HIS A 207 11.16 0.52 -24.96
N GLU A 208 10.39 0.50 -23.87
CA GLU A 208 9.20 1.31 -23.67
C GLU A 208 9.47 2.51 -22.75
N GLU A 209 8.50 3.42 -22.63
CA GLU A 209 8.41 4.34 -21.51
C GLU A 209 7.88 3.58 -20.30
N VAL A 210 8.67 3.52 -19.24
CA VAL A 210 8.38 2.75 -18.03
C VAL A 210 8.43 3.65 -16.80
N SER A 211 7.53 3.42 -15.85
CA SER A 211 7.61 3.92 -14.49
C SER A 211 7.50 2.77 -13.48
N ILE A 212 8.04 2.98 -12.30
CA ILE A 212 7.86 2.07 -11.17
C ILE A 212 7.13 2.83 -10.08
N THR A 213 5.94 2.36 -9.70
CA THR A 213 5.14 2.98 -8.66
C THR A 213 5.03 2.03 -7.46
N VAL A 214 5.33 2.52 -6.27
CA VAL A 214 5.27 1.72 -5.04
C VAL A 214 4.24 2.33 -4.11
N THR A 215 3.31 1.53 -3.62
CA THR A 215 2.24 2.04 -2.76
C THR A 215 1.92 1.07 -1.63
N GLY A 216 1.27 1.59 -0.61
CA GLY A 216 0.81 0.84 0.54
C GLY A 216 0.21 1.78 1.58
N HIS A 217 -0.43 1.19 2.58
CA HIS A 217 -1.07 1.92 3.65
C HIS A 217 -0.53 1.45 5.00
N SER A 218 -0.37 2.37 5.96
CA SER A 218 0.06 2.05 7.32
C SER A 218 1.44 1.34 7.33
N LEU A 219 1.59 0.18 7.95
CA LEU A 219 2.79 -0.66 7.86
C LEU A 219 3.22 -0.90 6.39
N GLY A 220 2.25 -1.16 5.50
CA GLY A 220 2.53 -1.36 4.07
C GLY A 220 3.14 -0.11 3.42
N ALA A 221 2.80 1.07 3.89
CA ALA A 221 3.37 2.33 3.41
C ALA A 221 4.84 2.50 3.82
N SER A 222 5.21 2.05 5.03
CA SER A 222 6.61 2.04 5.46
C SER A 222 7.43 1.04 4.65
N LEU A 223 6.87 -0.15 4.38
CA LEU A 223 7.51 -1.15 3.51
C LEU A 223 7.63 -0.64 2.07
N ALA A 224 6.62 0.05 1.56
CA ALA A 224 6.64 0.70 0.25
C ALA A 224 7.73 1.77 0.16
N THR A 225 7.88 2.59 1.19
CA THR A 225 8.93 3.61 1.28
C THR A 225 10.33 2.97 1.30
N LEU A 226 10.54 1.95 2.13
CA LEU A 226 11.79 1.20 2.19
C LEU A 226 12.12 0.51 0.86
N ASN A 227 11.12 -0.10 0.22
CA ASN A 227 11.26 -0.77 -1.07
C ASN A 227 11.59 0.21 -2.20
N ALA A 228 10.93 1.38 -2.24
CA ALA A 228 11.21 2.40 -3.24
C ALA A 228 12.65 2.94 -3.11
N VAL A 229 13.11 3.16 -1.88
CA VAL A 229 14.51 3.53 -1.60
C VAL A 229 15.47 2.42 -2.04
N ASP A 230 15.18 1.15 -1.73
CA ASP A 230 16.01 0.00 -2.13
C ASP A 230 16.12 -0.11 -3.67
N ILE A 231 15.00 0.03 -4.38
CA ILE A 231 14.97 -0.01 -5.84
C ILE A 231 15.87 1.07 -6.45
N ALA A 232 15.74 2.31 -5.99
CA ALA A 232 16.50 3.42 -6.54
C ALA A 232 17.97 3.41 -6.09
N TYR A 233 18.23 3.09 -4.80
CA TYR A 233 19.58 3.05 -4.24
C TYR A 233 20.46 1.98 -4.90
N ASN A 234 19.88 0.81 -5.17
CA ASN A 234 20.58 -0.32 -5.77
C ASN A 234 20.45 -0.36 -7.31
N GLY A 235 19.90 0.68 -7.93
CA GLY A 235 19.78 0.78 -9.39
C GLY A 235 18.91 -0.33 -10.02
N ILE A 236 17.94 -0.86 -9.29
CA ILE A 236 17.01 -1.89 -9.78
C ILE A 236 16.09 -1.34 -10.86
N ASN A 237 15.89 -0.03 -10.87
CA ASN A 237 15.15 0.73 -11.88
C ASN A 237 15.96 1.01 -13.15
N LYS A 238 17.15 0.41 -13.30
CA LYS A 238 18.00 0.57 -14.48
C LYS A 238 17.97 -0.69 -15.34
N SER A 239 17.70 -0.50 -16.60
CA SER A 239 17.73 -1.57 -17.59
C SER A 239 19.13 -1.80 -18.16
N SER A 240 19.34 -2.95 -18.81
CA SER A 240 20.64 -3.32 -19.39
C SER A 240 21.13 -2.36 -20.47
N ASN A 241 20.24 -1.60 -21.12
CA ASN A 241 20.60 -0.56 -22.10
C ASN A 241 20.96 0.79 -21.47
N GLY A 242 21.03 0.88 -20.12
CA GLY A 242 21.42 2.07 -19.37
C GLY A 242 20.29 3.06 -19.11
N LYS A 243 19.04 2.80 -19.53
CA LYS A 243 17.89 3.67 -19.22
C LYS A 243 17.51 3.53 -17.75
N GLU A 244 17.39 4.65 -17.05
CA GLU A 244 16.95 4.73 -15.66
C GLU A 244 15.50 5.21 -15.62
N PHE A 245 14.63 4.44 -14.97
CA PHE A 245 13.20 4.72 -14.88
C PHE A 245 12.86 5.44 -13.58
N LEU A 246 11.87 6.33 -13.65
CA LEU A 246 11.35 7.04 -12.48
C LEU A 246 10.69 6.07 -11.51
N VAL A 247 11.06 6.16 -10.24
CA VAL A 247 10.43 5.46 -9.12
C VAL A 247 9.62 6.47 -8.33
N THR A 248 8.33 6.19 -8.15
CA THR A 248 7.44 7.04 -7.36
C THR A 248 6.80 6.22 -6.24
N ALA A 249 6.80 6.73 -5.02
CA ALA A 249 6.05 6.11 -3.94
C ALA A 249 4.89 7.00 -3.46
N PHE A 250 3.72 6.38 -3.27
CA PHE A 250 2.54 6.97 -2.64
C PHE A 250 2.22 6.23 -1.33
N PRO A 251 2.94 6.51 -0.25
CA PRO A 251 2.68 5.92 1.06
C PRO A 251 1.53 6.65 1.76
N PHE A 252 0.44 5.90 2.06
CA PHE A 252 -0.71 6.40 2.79
C PHE A 252 -0.56 6.10 4.28
N ALA A 253 -0.72 7.10 5.15
CA ALA A 253 -0.64 6.93 6.59
C ALA A 253 0.67 6.26 7.08
N SER A 254 1.79 6.54 6.42
CA SER A 254 3.06 5.87 6.70
C SER A 254 3.66 6.29 8.03
N PRO A 255 3.99 5.38 8.95
CA PRO A 255 4.95 5.69 9.98
C PRO A 255 6.33 5.93 9.38
N LYS A 256 7.19 6.63 10.13
CA LYS A 256 8.56 6.98 9.71
C LYS A 256 9.44 5.73 9.63
N VAL A 257 10.33 5.69 8.64
CA VAL A 257 11.05 4.46 8.29
C VAL A 257 12.48 4.40 8.85
N GLY A 258 13.18 5.52 8.91
CA GLY A 258 14.58 5.51 9.29
C GLY A 258 15.09 6.82 9.88
N ASP A 259 16.38 6.83 10.17
CA ASP A 259 17.09 7.93 10.81
C ASP A 259 17.50 9.05 9.84
N LEU A 260 18.25 10.02 10.34
CA LEU A 260 18.77 11.13 9.54
C LEU A 260 19.68 10.64 8.39
N ASN A 261 20.42 9.56 8.57
CA ASN A 261 21.28 9.02 7.50
C ASN A 261 20.43 8.35 6.41
N PHE A 262 19.31 7.71 6.77
CA PHE A 262 18.30 7.25 5.81
C PHE A 262 17.73 8.41 4.99
N GLN A 263 17.36 9.52 5.63
CA GLN A 263 16.89 10.72 4.95
C GLN A 263 17.97 11.31 4.01
N LYS A 264 19.23 11.34 4.46
CA LYS A 264 20.36 11.81 3.63
C LYS A 264 20.63 10.87 2.44
N ALA A 265 20.50 9.56 2.62
CA ALA A 265 20.62 8.61 1.53
C ALA A 265 19.50 8.84 0.50
N PHE A 266 18.25 8.97 0.96
CA PHE A 266 17.09 9.30 0.12
C PHE A 266 17.32 10.58 -0.70
N SER A 267 17.79 11.65 -0.08
CA SER A 267 17.95 12.97 -0.75
C SER A 267 18.94 12.95 -1.93
N LYS A 268 19.79 11.92 -2.03
CA LYS A 268 20.73 11.73 -3.14
C LYS A 268 20.12 11.00 -4.34
N LEU A 269 18.94 10.36 -4.17
CA LEU A 269 18.30 9.53 -5.18
C LEU A 269 17.49 10.38 -6.17
N LYS A 270 18.09 10.72 -7.30
CA LYS A 270 17.50 11.63 -8.29
C LYS A 270 16.31 11.02 -9.05
N SER A 271 16.26 9.71 -9.15
CA SER A 271 15.18 8.95 -9.82
C SER A 271 14.05 8.52 -8.89
N LEU A 272 14.09 8.91 -7.59
CA LEU A 272 13.05 8.58 -6.62
C LEU A 272 12.23 9.81 -6.23
N ARG A 273 10.91 9.63 -6.17
CA ARG A 273 9.94 10.59 -5.64
C ARG A 273 9.04 9.90 -4.62
N VAL A 274 8.75 10.60 -3.53
CA VAL A 274 7.85 10.11 -2.49
C VAL A 274 6.86 11.21 -2.14
N LEU A 275 5.57 10.94 -2.29
CA LEU A 275 4.48 11.80 -1.82
C LEU A 275 3.77 11.10 -0.67
N ARG A 276 4.02 11.54 0.56
CA ARG A 276 3.40 11.02 1.77
C ARG A 276 2.01 11.62 1.96
N ILE A 277 0.98 10.80 1.95
CA ILE A 277 -0.39 11.24 2.19
C ILE A 277 -0.71 11.08 3.68
N HIS A 278 -0.97 12.18 4.36
CA HIS A 278 -1.27 12.23 5.79
C HIS A 278 -2.66 12.81 6.06
N ASN A 279 -3.40 12.22 6.97
CA ASN A 279 -4.62 12.81 7.51
C ASN A 279 -4.30 13.55 8.83
N LEU A 280 -4.80 14.77 8.98
CA LEU A 280 -4.41 15.70 10.03
C LEU A 280 -4.45 15.10 11.45
N LEU A 281 -5.49 14.34 11.78
CA LEU A 281 -5.68 13.74 13.11
C LEU A 281 -5.09 12.33 13.24
N ASP A 282 -4.61 11.72 12.15
CA ASP A 282 -3.95 10.43 12.24
C ASP A 282 -2.62 10.55 13.00
N ILE A 283 -2.46 9.73 14.01
CA ILE A 283 -1.23 9.72 14.83
C ILE A 283 -0.13 8.87 14.23
N VAL A 284 -0.46 7.87 13.40
CA VAL A 284 0.50 6.89 12.88
C VAL A 284 1.64 7.53 12.10
N PRO A 285 1.41 8.51 11.20
CA PRO A 285 2.49 9.19 10.49
C PRO A 285 3.44 9.98 11.39
N LYS A 286 3.02 10.30 12.62
CA LYS A 286 3.86 11.03 13.60
C LYS A 286 4.83 10.11 14.32
N TYR A 287 4.66 8.79 14.22
CA TYR A 287 5.47 7.77 14.89
C TYR A 287 6.49 7.11 13.96
N PRO A 288 7.64 6.69 14.51
CA PRO A 288 8.18 7.03 15.83
C PRO A 288 8.57 8.52 15.93
N PRO A 289 8.35 9.16 17.10
CA PRO A 289 8.55 10.62 17.21
C PRO A 289 10.02 11.04 17.38
N ILE A 290 10.90 10.15 17.83
CA ILE A 290 12.29 10.47 18.20
C ILE A 290 13.26 9.61 17.37
N GLY A 291 14.28 10.24 16.80
CA GLY A 291 15.34 9.59 16.04
C GLY A 291 14.99 9.22 14.61
N TYR A 292 13.75 9.43 14.19
CA TYR A 292 13.25 9.14 12.85
C TYR A 292 12.94 10.42 12.09
N PHE A 293 13.18 10.39 10.77
CA PHE A 293 13.01 11.54 9.89
C PHE A 293 12.12 11.19 8.70
N ASP A 294 11.35 12.17 8.28
CA ASP A 294 10.49 12.05 7.10
C ASP A 294 11.29 12.16 5.81
N VAL A 295 10.81 11.52 4.75
CA VAL A 295 11.39 11.60 3.40
C VAL A 295 10.31 12.01 2.39
N GLY A 296 10.72 12.73 1.33
CA GLY A 296 9.83 13.19 0.27
C GLY A 296 8.88 14.32 0.68
N GLU A 297 7.92 14.60 -0.20
CA GLU A 297 6.92 15.66 -0.04
C GLU A 297 5.73 15.17 0.81
N GLU A 298 5.03 16.11 1.44
CA GLU A 298 3.83 15.83 2.23
C GLU A 298 2.58 16.38 1.55
N LEU A 299 1.57 15.52 1.42
CA LEU A 299 0.20 15.91 1.13
C LEU A 299 -0.65 15.73 2.39
N LEU A 300 -0.99 16.83 3.04
CA LEU A 300 -1.88 16.81 4.20
C LEU A 300 -3.34 16.91 3.73
N ILE A 301 -4.18 16.01 4.24
CA ILE A 301 -5.63 16.02 4.05
C ILE A 301 -6.34 16.21 5.40
N ASP A 302 -7.57 16.66 5.40
CA ASP A 302 -8.38 16.87 6.61
C ASP A 302 -9.78 16.30 6.44
N THR A 303 -9.98 15.07 6.87
CA THR A 303 -11.27 14.38 6.80
C THR A 303 -12.29 14.93 7.80
N THR A 304 -11.88 15.70 8.81
CA THR A 304 -12.81 16.32 9.77
C THR A 304 -13.66 17.41 9.17
N LYS A 305 -13.24 17.95 8.02
CA LYS A 305 -14.00 18.96 7.26
C LYS A 305 -15.08 18.34 6.38
N SER A 306 -15.09 17.02 6.22
CA SER A 306 -16.07 16.34 5.39
C SER A 306 -17.49 16.46 5.98
N PRO A 307 -18.46 16.97 5.22
CA PRO A 307 -19.85 17.05 5.69
C PRO A 307 -20.49 15.66 5.83
N TYR A 308 -19.88 14.61 5.27
CA TYR A 308 -20.39 13.24 5.25
C TYR A 308 -20.03 12.46 6.52
N VAL A 309 -18.94 12.81 7.19
CA VAL A 309 -18.35 12.06 8.31
C VAL A 309 -18.95 12.52 9.64
N LYS A 310 -19.16 11.57 10.58
CA LYS A 310 -19.61 11.84 11.94
C LYS A 310 -18.55 12.64 12.72
N PRO A 311 -18.89 13.80 13.31
CA PRO A 311 -17.99 14.50 14.21
C PRO A 311 -18.02 13.85 15.61
N PRO A 312 -16.94 13.88 16.39
CA PRO A 312 -15.60 14.36 16.04
C PRO A 312 -14.75 13.35 15.24
N GLY A 313 -15.26 12.12 15.01
CA GLY A 313 -14.51 11.00 14.50
C GLY A 313 -13.76 10.22 15.60
N GLU A 314 -13.12 9.14 15.22
CA GLU A 314 -12.35 8.25 16.10
C GLU A 314 -10.95 7.99 15.51
N PRO A 315 -9.93 7.66 16.33
CA PRO A 315 -8.57 7.39 15.83
C PRO A 315 -8.53 6.38 14.68
N VAL A 316 -9.35 5.33 14.76
CA VAL A 316 -9.47 4.32 13.68
C VAL A 316 -10.00 4.96 12.39
N SER A 317 -11.03 5.79 12.49
CA SER A 317 -11.63 6.45 11.32
C SER A 317 -10.69 7.42 10.62
N TRP A 318 -9.72 7.99 11.33
CA TRP A 318 -8.72 8.88 10.75
C TRP A 318 -7.59 8.12 10.06
N HIS A 319 -7.40 6.84 10.39
CA HIS A 319 -6.29 6.02 9.89
C HIS A 319 -6.66 5.10 8.74
N LEU A 320 -7.91 4.67 8.60
CA LEU A 320 -8.32 3.74 7.55
C LEU A 320 -8.09 4.33 6.14
N LEU A 321 -7.74 3.47 5.19
CA LEU A 321 -7.39 3.90 3.82
C LEU A 321 -8.59 4.50 3.07
N GLU A 322 -9.80 3.93 3.19
CA GLU A 322 -10.98 4.47 2.52
C GLU A 322 -11.31 5.93 2.92
N PRO A 323 -11.28 6.32 4.21
CA PRO A 323 -11.30 7.72 4.63
C PRO A 323 -10.17 8.57 4.06
N TYR A 324 -8.96 8.04 3.92
CA TYR A 324 -7.86 8.74 3.27
C TYR A 324 -8.20 9.08 1.81
N LEU A 325 -8.71 8.09 1.05
CA LEU A 325 -9.10 8.31 -0.34
C LEU A 325 -10.26 9.29 -0.47
N HIS A 326 -11.21 9.25 0.46
CA HIS A 326 -12.27 10.26 0.58
C HIS A 326 -11.68 11.64 0.88
N GLY A 327 -10.71 11.74 1.78
CA GLY A 327 -9.98 12.97 2.07
C GLY A 327 -9.26 13.53 0.85
N VAL A 328 -8.55 12.69 0.10
CA VAL A 328 -7.92 13.09 -1.17
C VAL A 328 -8.95 13.56 -2.19
N ALA A 329 -10.12 12.92 -2.26
CA ALA A 329 -11.17 13.31 -3.18
C ALA A 329 -11.78 14.69 -2.88
N GLY A 330 -11.76 15.14 -1.60
CA GLY A 330 -12.56 16.29 -1.20
C GLY A 330 -11.88 17.41 -0.43
N THR A 331 -10.71 17.22 0.20
CA THR A 331 -10.06 18.28 0.99
C THR A 331 -9.71 19.50 0.14
N GLN A 332 -10.08 20.69 0.60
CA GLN A 332 -9.80 21.98 -0.03
C GLN A 332 -8.96 22.85 0.90
N GLY A 333 -7.67 23.00 0.58
CA GLY A 333 -6.75 23.78 1.40
C GLY A 333 -6.48 23.21 2.78
N LEU A 334 -5.76 23.96 3.61
CA LEU A 334 -5.38 23.58 4.97
C LEU A 334 -5.65 24.71 5.96
N GLY A 335 -5.73 24.37 7.25
CA GLY A 335 -5.88 25.31 8.35
C GLY A 335 -7.33 25.81 8.56
N PRO A 336 -7.50 27.02 9.16
CA PRO A 336 -8.83 27.52 9.57
C PRO A 336 -9.81 27.72 8.43
N LEU A 337 -9.30 28.03 7.22
CA LEU A 337 -10.10 28.24 6.02
C LEU A 337 -10.29 26.97 5.18
N ALA A 338 -9.76 25.84 5.63
CA ALA A 338 -9.94 24.58 4.98
C ALA A 338 -11.43 24.19 4.88
N SER A 339 -11.82 23.66 3.76
CA SER A 339 -13.18 23.18 3.48
C SER A 339 -13.16 21.80 2.85
N PHE A 340 -14.32 21.27 2.55
CA PHE A 340 -14.43 19.96 1.90
C PHE A 340 -15.48 20.04 0.78
N LYS A 341 -15.06 19.63 -0.40
CA LYS A 341 -15.92 19.49 -1.57
C LYS A 341 -15.41 18.34 -2.42
N LEU A 342 -16.23 17.34 -2.66
CA LEU A 342 -15.86 16.24 -3.55
C LEU A 342 -15.61 16.77 -4.98
N GLU A 343 -14.34 16.79 -5.38
CA GLU A 343 -13.91 17.09 -6.74
C GLU A 343 -13.80 15.83 -7.60
N VAL A 344 -13.58 14.69 -6.96
CA VAL A 344 -13.64 13.38 -7.59
C VAL A 344 -14.90 12.67 -7.12
N ASN A 345 -15.75 12.28 -8.09
CA ASN A 345 -16.97 11.53 -7.81
C ASN A 345 -16.64 10.10 -7.40
N ARG A 346 -16.36 9.90 -6.11
CA ARG A 346 -16.10 8.61 -5.48
C ARG A 346 -17.27 8.26 -4.57
N ASP A 347 -17.75 7.02 -4.67
CA ASP A 347 -18.90 6.57 -3.87
C ASP A 347 -18.59 6.70 -2.37
N ILE A 348 -19.40 7.48 -1.65
CA ILE A 348 -19.22 7.70 -0.21
C ILE A 348 -19.43 6.43 0.61
N SER A 349 -20.17 5.44 0.09
CA SER A 349 -20.38 4.17 0.79
C SER A 349 -19.07 3.45 1.12
N LEU A 350 -18.03 3.66 0.32
CA LEU A 350 -16.70 3.09 0.54
C LEU A 350 -16.10 3.53 1.89
N VAL A 351 -16.44 4.72 2.39
CA VAL A 351 -15.99 5.22 3.69
C VAL A 351 -16.46 4.32 4.84
N ASN A 352 -17.66 3.72 4.70
CA ASN A 352 -18.23 2.79 5.70
C ASN A 352 -17.83 1.32 5.48
N LYS A 353 -16.95 1.03 4.53
CA LYS A 353 -16.56 -0.33 4.16
C LYS A 353 -16.05 -1.16 5.35
N GLN A 354 -15.16 -0.59 6.16
CA GLN A 354 -14.49 -1.28 7.26
C GLN A 354 -14.84 -0.72 8.65
N TRP A 355 -15.57 0.40 8.73
CA TRP A 355 -15.96 1.04 9.99
C TRP A 355 -17.24 1.86 9.81
N ASN A 356 -17.90 2.25 10.89
CA ASN A 356 -19.10 3.10 10.84
C ASN A 356 -18.72 4.58 10.99
N ILE A 357 -18.40 5.24 9.89
CA ILE A 357 -17.81 6.60 9.85
C ILE A 357 -18.81 7.65 9.36
N LEU A 358 -19.67 7.29 8.39
CA LEU A 358 -20.62 8.21 7.79
C LEU A 358 -21.76 8.54 8.76
N LYS A 359 -22.31 9.74 8.62
CA LYS A 359 -23.53 10.15 9.34
C LYS A 359 -24.70 9.23 8.99
N ASP A 360 -25.57 9.00 9.98
CA ASP A 360 -26.69 8.05 9.84
C ASP A 360 -27.74 8.51 8.80
N GLU A 361 -27.81 9.80 8.51
CA GLU A 361 -28.68 10.37 7.48
C GLU A 361 -28.46 9.81 6.06
N TYR A 362 -27.26 9.28 5.78
CA TYR A 362 -26.96 8.65 4.49
C TYR A 362 -27.46 7.21 4.39
N CYS A 363 -27.94 6.61 5.48
CA CYS A 363 -28.50 5.24 5.54
C CYS A 363 -27.53 4.17 4.97
N ILE A 364 -26.23 4.37 5.08
CA ILE A 364 -25.19 3.42 4.64
C ILE A 364 -24.72 2.64 5.85
N PRO A 365 -24.92 1.29 5.89
CA PRO A 365 -24.46 0.47 7.00
C PRO A 365 -22.95 0.61 7.22
N GLY A 366 -22.52 0.66 8.47
CA GLY A 366 -21.10 0.53 8.81
C GLY A 366 -20.63 -0.92 8.67
N LEU A 367 -19.34 -1.12 8.40
CA LEU A 367 -18.74 -2.47 8.28
C LEU A 367 -19.45 -3.35 7.24
N TRP A 368 -19.91 -2.76 6.13
CA TRP A 368 -20.66 -3.52 5.12
C TRP A 368 -19.79 -4.54 4.37
N TRP A 369 -18.48 -4.38 4.40
CA TRP A 369 -17.54 -5.39 3.93
C TRP A 369 -17.43 -6.51 4.95
N VAL A 370 -18.20 -7.59 4.78
CA VAL A 370 -18.23 -8.71 5.72
C VAL A 370 -17.64 -9.94 5.06
N GLU A 371 -16.39 -10.25 5.41
CA GLU A 371 -15.70 -11.44 4.93
C GLU A 371 -16.46 -12.74 5.30
N LYS A 372 -17.01 -12.76 6.51
CA LYS A 372 -17.70 -13.95 7.06
C LYS A 372 -18.91 -14.40 6.24
N ASN A 373 -19.60 -13.48 5.57
CA ASN A 373 -20.79 -13.80 4.79
C ASN A 373 -20.49 -14.27 3.36
N LYS A 374 -19.25 -14.18 2.95
CA LYS A 374 -18.85 -14.55 1.58
C LYS A 374 -18.75 -16.03 1.30
N GLY A 375 -18.84 -16.87 2.31
CA GLY A 375 -18.88 -18.31 2.18
C GLY A 375 -20.23 -18.92 2.49
N MET A 376 -21.24 -18.11 2.87
CA MET A 376 -22.59 -18.61 3.11
C MET A 376 -23.30 -18.85 1.79
N VAL A 377 -23.65 -20.08 1.53
CA VAL A 377 -24.39 -20.50 0.33
C VAL A 377 -25.69 -21.17 0.76
N GLN A 378 -26.81 -20.69 0.20
CA GLN A 378 -28.09 -21.32 0.43
C GLN A 378 -28.17 -22.66 -0.33
N GLN A 379 -28.53 -23.71 0.37
CA GLN A 379 -28.74 -25.05 -0.18
C GLN A 379 -30.15 -25.21 -0.75
N GLU A 380 -30.38 -26.25 -1.54
CA GLU A 380 -31.68 -26.51 -2.16
C GLU A 380 -32.82 -26.72 -1.12
N ASP A 381 -32.49 -27.19 0.08
CA ASP A 381 -33.43 -27.35 1.19
C ASP A 381 -33.72 -26.05 1.96
N GLY A 382 -33.14 -24.93 1.52
CA GLY A 382 -33.27 -23.61 2.15
C GLY A 382 -32.34 -23.38 3.33
N SER A 383 -31.55 -24.35 3.76
CA SER A 383 -30.50 -24.16 4.77
C SER A 383 -29.32 -23.36 4.23
N TRP A 384 -28.53 -22.76 5.14
CA TRP A 384 -27.33 -22.02 4.78
C TRP A 384 -26.11 -22.77 5.29
N LEU A 385 -25.15 -23.00 4.39
CA LEU A 385 -23.87 -23.61 4.70
C LEU A 385 -22.75 -22.60 4.50
N LEU A 386 -21.88 -22.48 5.52
CA LEU A 386 -20.62 -21.76 5.36
C LEU A 386 -19.66 -22.69 4.61
N LEU A 387 -19.51 -22.44 3.32
CA LEU A 387 -18.50 -23.13 2.54
C LEU A 387 -17.16 -22.42 2.79
N ASP A 388 -16.15 -23.20 3.17
CA ASP A 388 -14.76 -22.79 3.13
C ASP A 388 -14.37 -22.88 1.65
N ARG A 389 -14.69 -21.94 0.98
CA ARG A 389 -14.56 -21.45 -0.39
C ARG A 389 -13.87 -22.30 -1.42
N ASP A 390 -14.66 -22.84 -2.29
CA ASP A 390 -14.36 -23.02 -3.72
C ASP A 390 -14.02 -21.70 -4.45
N GLU A 391 -14.04 -20.58 -3.76
CA GLU A 391 -13.81 -19.24 -4.25
C GLU A 391 -12.36 -18.77 -4.08
N TYR A 392 -11.53 -19.52 -3.37
CA TYR A 392 -10.10 -19.29 -3.36
C TYR A 392 -9.53 -19.85 -4.66
N ASP A 393 -9.30 -18.96 -5.52
CA ASP A 393 -8.78 -19.13 -6.84
C ASP A 393 -7.24 -19.07 -6.71
N PHE A 394 -6.67 -20.19 -6.38
CA PHE A 394 -5.22 -20.35 -6.19
C PHE A 394 -4.49 -20.65 -7.49
#